data_359573e01b44a9b7f16a7948a770bb3b
#
_entry.id   359573e01b44a9b7f16a7948a770bb3b
#
_cell.length_a   1.000
_cell.length_b   1.000
_cell.length_c   1.000
_cell.angle_alpha   90.00
_cell.angle_beta   90.00
_cell.angle_gamma   90.00
#
_symmetry.space_group_name_H-M   'P 1'
#
loop_
_entity.id
_entity.type
_entity.pdbx_description
1 polymer ?
#
loop_
_entity_poly.entity_id
_entity_poly.type
_entity_poly.pdbx_seq_one_letter_code
_entity_poly.pdbx_strand_id
1 'polypeptide(L)'
;MLPNVQRTDAADHVPVLREEVRELLNVQPGETVVDATFGAGGHSRALVADLEGSGKLVAIDRDPTVRSYFDRVKASARGVQTRFLRGDYAVVLSQLAANDVRADAVLLDLGLSSMQVDRPERGFSYATDAPLDMRMDPSDERSAAHVLETYDERELETIFKRYGEERYARQIARGIARRRVEEPIERTGQLVDIVKASIPAPARFGEGHPAKRVFQALRIEVNHELESLEIGLPAAFAMLRPGGRLAVISFHSLEDRIVKRFFRDRARGCTCPPELPVCVCGKEPEARILTSKPRRPSATEVDHNPRASSARLRVAVRI
;
A
#
# COMPACT_ATOMS: atom_id res chain seq x y z
N MET A 1 4.62 22.58 -34.88
CA MET A 1 3.36 22.21 -34.18
C MET A 1 3.52 20.76 -33.78
N LEU A 2 3.84 20.49 -32.50
CA LEU A 2 3.86 19.15 -31.95
C LEU A 2 2.42 18.77 -31.57
N PRO A 3 1.98 17.53 -31.80
CA PRO A 3 0.63 17.12 -31.47
C PRO A 3 0.43 17.15 -29.95
N ASN A 4 -0.68 17.77 -29.58
CA ASN A 4 -1.18 17.84 -28.21
C ASN A 4 -1.46 16.41 -27.73
N VAL A 5 -0.58 15.82 -26.92
CA VAL A 5 -0.84 14.55 -26.25
C VAL A 5 -1.94 14.83 -25.24
N GLN A 6 -3.16 14.48 -25.61
CA GLN A 6 -4.30 14.47 -24.68
C GLN A 6 -3.92 13.61 -23.48
N ARG A 7 -3.91 14.24 -22.28
CA ARG A 7 -3.82 13.52 -21.00
C ARG A 7 -4.99 12.54 -20.98
N THR A 8 -4.69 11.25 -21.07
CA THR A 8 -5.66 10.20 -20.78
C THR A 8 -6.15 10.40 -19.36
N ASP A 9 -7.45 10.62 -19.22
CA ASP A 9 -8.09 10.76 -17.92
C ASP A 9 -7.77 9.51 -17.07
N ALA A 10 -7.44 9.69 -15.79
CA ALA A 10 -7.19 8.61 -14.81
C ALA A 10 -8.38 7.63 -14.65
N ALA A 11 -9.46 7.84 -15.40
CA ALA A 11 -10.64 6.97 -15.48
C ALA A 11 -10.36 5.62 -16.17
N ASP A 12 -9.29 5.51 -16.97
CA ASP A 12 -8.98 4.30 -17.75
C ASP A 12 -7.92 3.39 -17.11
N HIS A 13 -7.45 3.74 -15.92
CA HIS A 13 -6.45 2.90 -15.25
C HIS A 13 -7.10 1.64 -14.67
N VAL A 14 -6.78 0.48 -15.25
CA VAL A 14 -7.21 -0.82 -14.73
C VAL A 14 -6.45 -1.11 -13.42
N PRO A 15 -7.14 -1.34 -12.30
CA PRO A 15 -6.47 -1.66 -11.05
C PRO A 15 -5.74 -3.00 -11.12
N VAL A 16 -4.66 -3.12 -10.38
CA VAL A 16 -3.81 -4.32 -10.36
C VAL A 16 -4.58 -5.50 -9.79
N LEU A 17 -4.48 -6.69 -10.43
CA LEU A 17 -5.14 -7.93 -10.01
C LEU A 17 -6.66 -7.79 -9.83
N ARG A 18 -7.30 -6.97 -10.67
CA ARG A 18 -8.73 -6.64 -10.56
C ARG A 18 -9.63 -7.87 -10.53
N GLU A 19 -9.41 -8.79 -11.45
CA GLU A 19 -10.27 -9.98 -11.57
C GLU A 19 -10.00 -10.97 -10.43
N GLU A 20 -8.75 -11.13 -10.01
CA GLU A 20 -8.37 -11.98 -8.88
C GLU A 20 -8.94 -11.43 -7.55
N VAL A 21 -8.99 -10.10 -7.38
CA VAL A 21 -9.63 -9.48 -6.21
C VAL A 21 -11.13 -9.76 -6.22
N ARG A 22 -11.81 -9.58 -7.37
CA ARG A 22 -13.24 -9.86 -7.51
C ARG A 22 -13.57 -11.35 -7.25
N GLU A 23 -12.81 -12.26 -7.88
CA GLU A 23 -12.96 -13.71 -7.71
C GLU A 23 -12.81 -14.11 -6.23
N LEU A 24 -11.76 -13.63 -5.56
CA LEU A 24 -11.42 -14.06 -4.22
C LEU A 24 -12.23 -13.35 -3.12
N LEU A 25 -12.63 -12.10 -3.31
CA LEU A 25 -13.59 -11.44 -2.44
C LEU A 25 -15.01 -11.95 -2.68
N ASN A 26 -15.35 -12.35 -3.90
CA ASN A 26 -16.65 -12.92 -4.27
C ASN A 26 -17.83 -12.19 -3.61
N VAL A 27 -17.86 -10.87 -3.80
CA VAL A 27 -18.85 -9.97 -3.19
C VAL A 27 -20.24 -10.31 -3.71
N GLN A 28 -21.22 -10.37 -2.81
CA GLN A 28 -22.60 -10.69 -3.12
C GLN A 28 -23.52 -9.47 -2.95
N PRO A 29 -24.64 -9.41 -3.66
CA PRO A 29 -25.66 -8.40 -3.44
C PRO A 29 -26.06 -8.27 -1.96
N GLY A 30 -26.17 -7.04 -1.47
CA GLY A 30 -26.53 -6.75 -0.07
C GLY A 30 -25.36 -6.69 0.92
N GLU A 31 -24.16 -7.13 0.53
CA GLU A 31 -22.99 -7.13 1.40
C GLU A 31 -22.45 -5.71 1.69
N THR A 32 -21.68 -5.61 2.75
CA THR A 32 -20.92 -4.41 3.13
C THR A 32 -19.45 -4.61 2.76
N VAL A 33 -18.97 -3.79 1.84
CA VAL A 33 -17.59 -3.78 1.37
C VAL A 33 -16.86 -2.57 1.90
N VAL A 34 -15.62 -2.76 2.38
CA VAL A 34 -14.72 -1.69 2.79
C VAL A 34 -13.50 -1.71 1.87
N ASP A 35 -13.30 -0.65 1.10
CA ASP A 35 -12.07 -0.38 0.36
C ASP A 35 -11.24 0.60 1.19
N ALA A 36 -10.22 0.09 1.86
CA ALA A 36 -9.43 0.84 2.83
C ALA A 36 -8.32 1.71 2.19
N THR A 37 -8.14 1.58 0.87
CA THR A 37 -7.11 2.26 0.07
C THR A 37 -7.70 2.67 -1.28
N PHE A 38 -8.68 3.57 -1.24
CA PHE A 38 -9.58 3.85 -2.36
C PHE A 38 -8.86 4.31 -3.64
N GLY A 39 -7.85 5.20 -3.51
CA GLY A 39 -7.07 5.71 -4.64
C GLY A 39 -7.94 6.34 -5.74
N ALA A 40 -7.79 5.88 -6.98
CA ALA A 40 -8.63 6.30 -8.12
C ALA A 40 -9.99 5.58 -8.19
N GLY A 41 -10.30 4.69 -7.23
CA GLY A 41 -11.59 3.98 -7.15
C GLY A 41 -11.76 2.85 -8.16
N GLY A 42 -10.68 2.34 -8.74
CA GLY A 42 -10.74 1.27 -9.73
C GLY A 42 -11.32 -0.03 -9.17
N HIS A 43 -10.80 -0.50 -8.03
CA HIS A 43 -11.32 -1.65 -7.31
C HIS A 43 -12.74 -1.39 -6.79
N SER A 44 -12.96 -0.25 -6.14
CA SER A 44 -14.29 0.14 -5.64
C SER A 44 -15.36 0.11 -6.73
N ARG A 45 -15.04 0.57 -7.95
CA ARG A 45 -15.98 0.52 -9.08
C ARG A 45 -16.35 -0.91 -9.47
N ALA A 46 -15.37 -1.81 -9.49
CA ALA A 46 -15.58 -3.21 -9.79
C ALA A 46 -16.44 -3.90 -8.71
N LEU A 47 -16.11 -3.66 -7.43
CA LEU A 47 -16.85 -4.22 -6.29
C LEU A 47 -18.28 -3.67 -6.17
N VAL A 48 -18.50 -2.40 -6.50
CA VAL A 48 -19.86 -1.82 -6.59
C VAL A 48 -20.69 -2.49 -7.67
N ALA A 49 -20.09 -2.86 -8.81
CA ALA A 49 -20.80 -3.60 -9.86
C ALA A 49 -21.25 -4.98 -9.35
N ASP A 50 -20.41 -5.66 -8.56
CA ASP A 50 -20.72 -6.98 -7.97
C ASP A 50 -21.83 -6.92 -6.88
N LEU A 51 -22.05 -5.74 -6.28
CA LEU A 51 -23.17 -5.51 -5.34
C LEU A 51 -24.55 -5.41 -6.03
N GLU A 52 -24.62 -5.36 -7.35
CA GLU A 52 -25.84 -5.39 -8.15
C GLU A 52 -26.95 -4.44 -7.67
N GLY A 53 -26.58 -3.23 -7.26
CA GLY A 53 -27.54 -2.21 -6.81
C GLY A 53 -28.03 -2.38 -5.36
N SER A 54 -27.43 -3.24 -4.56
CA SER A 54 -27.78 -3.40 -3.15
C SER A 54 -26.52 -3.50 -2.27
N GLY A 55 -26.62 -3.18 -0.97
CA GLY A 55 -25.49 -3.24 -0.05
C GLY A 55 -24.78 -1.91 0.18
N LYS A 56 -23.53 -1.97 0.64
CA LYS A 56 -22.79 -0.79 1.11
C LYS A 56 -21.34 -0.81 0.66
N LEU A 57 -20.83 0.36 0.25
CA LEU A 57 -19.39 0.61 0.05
C LEU A 57 -18.93 1.68 1.04
N VAL A 58 -17.92 1.34 1.85
CA VAL A 58 -17.15 2.31 2.64
C VAL A 58 -15.78 2.45 1.99
N ALA A 59 -15.46 3.63 1.49
CA ALA A 59 -14.19 3.95 0.86
C ALA A 59 -13.35 4.80 1.82
N ILE A 60 -12.08 4.44 2.01
CA ILE A 60 -11.15 5.15 2.90
C ILE A 60 -9.93 5.56 2.09
N ASP A 61 -9.47 6.79 2.28
CA ASP A 61 -8.19 7.26 1.75
C ASP A 61 -7.70 8.47 2.55
N ARG A 62 -6.38 8.63 2.69
CA ARG A 62 -5.77 9.80 3.33
C ARG A 62 -5.59 10.96 2.37
N ASP A 63 -5.40 10.69 1.07
CA ASP A 63 -5.16 11.72 0.05
C ASP A 63 -6.46 12.49 -0.24
N PRO A 64 -6.52 13.81 0.04
CA PRO A 64 -7.72 14.61 -0.18
C PRO A 64 -8.12 14.69 -1.67
N THR A 65 -7.18 14.47 -2.59
CA THR A 65 -7.43 14.61 -4.03
C THR A 65 -8.30 13.49 -4.60
N VAL A 66 -8.48 12.38 -3.86
CA VAL A 66 -9.30 11.23 -4.31
C VAL A 66 -10.81 11.52 -4.23
N ARG A 67 -11.24 12.57 -3.56
CA ARG A 67 -12.66 12.90 -3.37
C ARG A 67 -13.43 12.97 -4.67
N SER A 68 -12.87 13.57 -5.70
CA SER A 68 -13.51 13.68 -7.01
C SER A 68 -13.71 12.32 -7.71
N TYR A 69 -12.81 11.38 -7.46
CA TYR A 69 -12.93 9.99 -7.95
C TYR A 69 -14.02 9.23 -7.19
N PHE A 70 -14.12 9.44 -5.87
CA PHE A 70 -15.21 8.87 -5.09
C PHE A 70 -16.59 9.38 -5.57
N ASP A 71 -16.73 10.66 -5.86
CA ASP A 71 -17.99 11.21 -6.33
C ASP A 71 -18.41 10.59 -7.69
N ARG A 72 -17.46 10.25 -8.56
CA ARG A 72 -17.71 9.48 -9.80
C ARG A 72 -18.18 8.05 -9.52
N VAL A 73 -17.52 7.34 -8.61
CA VAL A 73 -17.94 5.98 -8.21
C VAL A 73 -19.32 6.03 -7.58
N LYS A 74 -19.60 7.00 -6.70
CA LYS A 74 -20.91 7.21 -6.08
C LYS A 74 -22.00 7.44 -7.13
N ALA A 75 -21.74 8.25 -8.16
CA ALA A 75 -22.71 8.53 -9.23
C ALA A 75 -23.08 7.27 -10.04
N SER A 76 -22.16 6.31 -10.17
CA SER A 76 -22.40 5.03 -10.86
C SER A 76 -22.98 3.95 -9.94
N ALA A 77 -22.90 4.11 -8.62
CA ALA A 77 -23.29 3.12 -7.60
C ALA A 77 -24.81 3.15 -7.31
N ARG A 78 -25.62 2.99 -8.36
CA ARG A 78 -27.10 3.03 -8.22
C ARG A 78 -27.58 1.95 -7.26
N GLY A 79 -28.33 2.36 -6.21
CA GLY A 79 -28.89 1.44 -5.20
C GLY A 79 -27.91 1.03 -4.10
N VAL A 80 -26.60 1.22 -4.30
CA VAL A 80 -25.57 0.92 -3.28
C VAL A 80 -25.37 2.14 -2.38
N GLN A 81 -25.44 1.95 -1.06
CA GLN A 81 -25.09 2.99 -0.09
C GLN A 81 -23.59 3.22 -0.11
N THR A 82 -23.15 4.46 -0.35
CA THR A 82 -21.72 4.78 -0.42
C THR A 82 -21.33 5.78 0.66
N ARG A 83 -20.19 5.55 1.33
CA ARG A 83 -19.62 6.45 2.33
C ARG A 83 -18.13 6.61 2.08
N PHE A 84 -17.64 7.85 2.09
CA PHE A 84 -16.22 8.17 2.06
C PHE A 84 -15.74 8.65 3.43
N LEU A 85 -14.61 8.11 3.90
CA LEU A 85 -13.96 8.50 5.14
C LEU A 85 -12.52 8.90 4.80
N ARG A 86 -12.17 10.17 5.06
CA ARG A 86 -10.80 10.65 4.88
C ARG A 86 -9.96 10.31 6.11
N GLY A 87 -8.79 9.74 5.90
CA GLY A 87 -7.79 9.49 6.94
C GLY A 87 -6.91 8.29 6.65
N ASP A 88 -5.95 8.07 7.53
CA ASP A 88 -5.16 6.85 7.52
C ASP A 88 -6.07 5.64 7.79
N TYR A 89 -5.94 4.62 6.94
CA TYR A 89 -6.80 3.43 7.05
C TYR A 89 -6.64 2.71 8.40
N ALA A 90 -5.46 2.74 9.03
CA ALA A 90 -5.26 2.13 10.33
C ALA A 90 -6.11 2.79 11.42
N VAL A 91 -6.16 4.12 11.41
CA VAL A 91 -6.97 4.91 12.36
C VAL A 91 -8.45 4.71 12.06
N VAL A 92 -8.86 4.85 10.80
CA VAL A 92 -10.28 4.77 10.40
C VAL A 92 -10.84 3.37 10.64
N LEU A 93 -10.11 2.31 10.26
CA LEU A 93 -10.54 0.92 10.49
C LEU A 93 -10.65 0.62 11.99
N SER A 94 -9.69 1.11 12.80
CA SER A 94 -9.75 0.95 14.26
C SER A 94 -10.98 1.61 14.86
N GLN A 95 -11.33 2.82 14.41
CA GLN A 95 -12.54 3.52 14.82
C GLN A 95 -13.82 2.79 14.40
N LEU A 96 -13.86 2.29 13.15
CA LEU A 96 -15.00 1.52 12.65
C LEU A 96 -15.19 0.22 13.44
N ALA A 97 -14.11 -0.51 13.72
CA ALA A 97 -14.13 -1.73 14.51
C ALA A 97 -14.61 -1.47 15.96
N ALA A 98 -14.13 -0.38 16.59
CA ALA A 98 -14.55 0.01 17.94
C ALA A 98 -16.02 0.43 18.02
N ASN A 99 -16.62 0.89 16.91
CA ASN A 99 -18.03 1.24 16.81
C ASN A 99 -18.90 0.09 16.25
N ASP A 100 -18.43 -1.15 16.35
CA ASP A 100 -19.14 -2.37 15.91
C ASP A 100 -19.60 -2.36 14.44
N VAL A 101 -18.94 -1.59 13.59
CA VAL A 101 -19.19 -1.66 12.15
C VAL A 101 -18.70 -3.01 11.64
N ARG A 102 -19.56 -3.75 10.94
CA ARG A 102 -19.26 -5.07 10.38
C ARG A 102 -19.21 -5.03 8.86
N ALA A 103 -18.26 -5.76 8.31
CA ALA A 103 -18.04 -5.88 6.87
C ALA A 103 -18.08 -7.35 6.43
N ASP A 104 -18.49 -7.58 5.18
CA ASP A 104 -18.46 -8.89 4.54
C ASP A 104 -17.19 -9.04 3.69
N ALA A 105 -16.65 -7.94 3.18
CA ALA A 105 -15.38 -7.90 2.47
C ALA A 105 -14.59 -6.64 2.84
N VAL A 106 -13.27 -6.79 3.00
CA VAL A 106 -12.32 -5.68 3.18
C VAL A 106 -11.17 -5.84 2.20
N LEU A 107 -10.84 -4.76 1.51
CA LEU A 107 -9.70 -4.67 0.59
C LEU A 107 -8.68 -3.66 1.12
N LEU A 108 -7.41 -4.04 1.10
CA LEU A 108 -6.26 -3.13 1.20
C LEU A 108 -5.40 -3.31 -0.06
N ASP A 109 -5.34 -2.28 -0.91
CA ASP A 109 -4.40 -2.18 -2.04
C ASP A 109 -3.26 -1.24 -1.62
N LEU A 110 -2.17 -1.81 -1.09
CA LEU A 110 -1.11 -1.06 -0.44
C LEU A 110 -0.23 -0.30 -1.44
N GLY A 111 0.53 0.67 -0.93
CA GLY A 111 1.51 1.41 -1.71
C GLY A 111 0.95 2.69 -2.33
N LEU A 112 1.42 3.02 -3.54
CA LEU A 112 1.13 4.29 -4.20
C LEU A 112 -0.04 4.16 -5.19
N SER A 113 -0.93 5.14 -5.18
CA SER A 113 -1.89 5.28 -6.26
C SER A 113 -1.21 5.81 -7.53
N SER A 114 -1.76 5.43 -8.71
CA SER A 114 -1.27 5.96 -9.99
C SER A 114 -1.28 7.49 -10.02
N MET A 115 -2.29 8.12 -9.42
CA MET A 115 -2.40 9.58 -9.33
C MET A 115 -1.23 10.23 -8.59
N GLN A 116 -0.66 9.57 -7.58
CA GLN A 116 0.49 10.07 -6.83
C GLN A 116 1.78 9.94 -7.63
N VAL A 117 1.94 8.84 -8.37
CA VAL A 117 3.13 8.60 -9.20
C VAL A 117 3.12 9.45 -10.47
N ASP A 118 1.95 9.68 -11.08
CA ASP A 118 1.80 10.42 -12.34
C ASP A 118 1.85 11.95 -12.15
N ARG A 119 1.99 12.41 -10.90
CA ARG A 119 2.20 13.82 -10.55
C ARG A 119 3.63 14.03 -10.07
N PRO A 120 4.55 14.50 -10.94
CA PRO A 120 5.96 14.67 -10.57
C PRO A 120 6.17 15.54 -9.33
N GLU A 121 5.33 16.56 -9.16
CA GLU A 121 5.38 17.48 -8.03
C GLU A 121 5.19 16.81 -6.65
N ARG A 122 4.67 15.58 -6.62
CA ARG A 122 4.53 14.79 -5.38
C ARG A 122 5.83 14.10 -4.96
N GLY A 123 6.86 14.08 -5.79
CA GLY A 123 8.21 13.60 -5.44
C GLY A 123 8.37 12.08 -5.26
N PHE A 124 7.40 11.25 -5.66
CA PHE A 124 7.48 9.80 -5.51
C PHE A 124 8.38 9.12 -6.54
N SER A 125 8.69 9.79 -7.65
CA SER A 125 9.47 9.22 -8.75
C SER A 125 10.93 9.66 -8.70
N TYR A 126 11.82 8.70 -8.86
CA TYR A 126 13.26 8.94 -9.07
C TYR A 126 13.62 9.16 -10.55
N ALA A 127 12.66 9.04 -11.46
CA ALA A 127 12.89 9.16 -12.91
C ALA A 127 12.78 10.61 -13.39
N THR A 128 12.13 11.48 -12.64
CA THR A 128 11.90 12.88 -12.98
C THR A 128 12.37 13.76 -11.82
N ASP A 129 13.11 14.83 -12.13
CA ASP A 129 13.52 15.79 -11.09
C ASP A 129 12.33 16.65 -10.66
N ALA A 130 12.02 16.61 -9.36
CA ALA A 130 10.87 17.24 -8.74
C ALA A 130 11.13 17.58 -7.27
N PRO A 131 10.25 18.34 -6.59
CA PRO A 131 10.33 18.52 -5.14
C PRO A 131 10.36 17.18 -4.42
N LEU A 132 11.20 17.04 -3.40
CA LEU A 132 11.37 15.81 -2.62
C LEU A 132 10.33 15.77 -1.48
N ASP A 133 9.07 15.57 -1.83
CA ASP A 133 7.94 15.60 -0.88
C ASP A 133 7.60 14.22 -0.31
N MET A 134 7.09 13.32 -1.12
CA MET A 134 6.66 11.94 -0.81
C MET A 134 5.52 11.81 0.22
N ARG A 135 4.85 12.87 0.64
CA ARG A 135 3.68 12.76 1.54
C ARG A 135 2.45 12.26 0.78
N MET A 136 1.78 11.25 1.27
CA MET A 136 0.49 10.79 0.72
C MET A 136 -0.64 11.75 1.09
N ASP A 137 -0.65 12.30 2.31
CA ASP A 137 -1.47 13.46 2.68
C ASP A 137 -0.59 14.72 2.67
N PRO A 138 -0.84 15.68 1.76
CA PRO A 138 -0.06 16.92 1.70
C PRO A 138 -0.16 17.80 2.97
N SER A 139 -1.13 17.54 3.84
CA SER A 139 -1.28 18.25 5.11
C SER A 139 -0.35 17.74 6.22
N ASP A 140 0.30 16.58 6.03
CA ASP A 140 1.30 16.08 6.97
C ASP A 140 2.50 17.04 7.01
N GLU A 141 3.13 17.19 8.19
CA GLU A 141 4.23 18.13 8.38
C GLU A 141 5.55 17.61 7.78
N ARG A 142 5.78 16.30 7.81
CA ARG A 142 7.06 15.66 7.51
C ARG A 142 7.14 15.15 6.08
N SER A 143 7.87 15.90 5.22
CA SER A 143 8.22 15.49 3.86
C SER A 143 9.50 14.64 3.82
N ALA A 144 9.82 14.06 2.67
CA ALA A 144 11.09 13.36 2.47
C ALA A 144 12.30 14.31 2.58
N ALA A 145 12.20 15.55 2.10
CA ALA A 145 13.23 16.56 2.30
C ALA A 145 13.46 16.85 3.79
N HIS A 146 12.38 16.97 4.57
CA HIS A 146 12.46 17.17 6.03
C HIS A 146 13.16 16.00 6.74
N VAL A 147 12.89 14.75 6.35
CA VAL A 147 13.61 13.57 6.88
C VAL A 147 15.11 13.65 6.58
N LEU A 148 15.49 14.03 5.34
CA LEU A 148 16.91 14.16 4.98
C LEU A 148 17.60 15.31 5.69
N GLU A 149 16.88 16.38 6.02
CA GLU A 149 17.39 17.53 6.75
C GLU A 149 17.62 17.22 8.22
N THR A 150 16.65 16.58 8.89
CA THR A 150 16.60 16.48 10.36
C THR A 150 17.20 15.21 10.93
N TYR A 151 17.11 14.08 10.21
CA TYR A 151 17.61 12.79 10.71
C TYR A 151 19.15 12.77 10.73
N ASP A 152 19.73 12.20 11.78
CA ASP A 152 21.18 11.99 11.82
C ASP A 152 21.65 10.85 10.88
N GLU A 153 22.99 10.67 10.72
CA GLU A 153 23.57 9.63 9.84
C GLU A 153 23.11 8.21 10.23
N ARG A 154 22.93 7.96 11.53
CA ARG A 154 22.54 6.63 12.04
C ARG A 154 21.05 6.37 11.82
N GLU A 155 20.22 7.37 11.99
CA GLU A 155 18.79 7.31 11.71
C GLU A 155 18.54 7.05 10.22
N LEU A 156 19.22 7.80 9.34
CA LEU A 156 19.18 7.58 7.88
C LEU A 156 19.66 6.17 7.50
N GLU A 157 20.78 5.72 8.05
CA GLU A 157 21.29 4.36 7.83
C GLU A 157 20.24 3.31 8.25
N THR A 158 19.60 3.54 9.38
CA THR A 158 18.59 2.62 9.94
C THR A 158 17.38 2.49 9.04
N ILE A 159 16.79 3.60 8.57
CA ILE A 159 15.64 3.54 7.68
C ILE A 159 15.99 2.93 6.32
N PHE A 160 17.17 3.23 5.75
CA PHE A 160 17.59 2.65 4.49
C PHE A 160 17.84 1.14 4.58
N LYS A 161 18.38 0.65 5.70
CA LYS A 161 18.51 -0.78 5.97
C LYS A 161 17.15 -1.44 6.22
N ARG A 162 16.34 -0.87 7.11
CA ARG A 162 15.10 -1.48 7.58
C ARG A 162 14.01 -1.46 6.51
N TYR A 163 13.83 -0.35 5.81
CA TYR A 163 12.72 -0.12 4.88
C TYR A 163 13.12 -0.24 3.41
N GLY A 164 14.39 0.00 3.10
CA GLY A 164 14.92 -0.18 1.74
C GLY A 164 15.56 -1.54 1.51
N GLU A 165 15.91 -2.29 2.57
CA GLU A 165 16.80 -3.46 2.46
C GLU A 165 18.07 -3.09 1.65
N GLU A 166 18.57 -1.82 1.83
CA GLU A 166 19.65 -1.22 1.06
C GLU A 166 21.02 -1.67 1.58
N ARG A 167 21.80 -2.29 0.70
CA ARG A 167 23.13 -2.80 1.03
C ARG A 167 24.13 -1.70 1.37
N TYR A 168 24.02 -0.56 0.69
CA TYR A 168 24.94 0.59 0.83
C TYR A 168 24.37 1.68 1.73
N ALA A 169 23.44 1.34 2.62
CA ALA A 169 22.71 2.27 3.47
C ALA A 169 23.65 3.25 4.22
N ARG A 170 24.75 2.74 4.80
CA ARG A 170 25.72 3.56 5.55
C ARG A 170 26.44 4.56 4.66
N GLN A 171 26.88 4.14 3.46
CA GLN A 171 27.59 5.02 2.52
C GLN A 171 26.65 6.14 2.01
N ILE A 172 25.38 5.77 1.73
CA ILE A 172 24.36 6.72 1.27
C ILE A 172 24.01 7.70 2.39
N ALA A 173 23.77 7.22 3.61
CA ALA A 173 23.49 8.10 4.78
C ALA A 173 24.60 9.10 5.01
N ARG A 174 25.87 8.65 4.96
CA ARG A 174 27.04 9.53 5.05
C ARG A 174 27.12 10.54 3.90
N GLY A 175 26.78 10.10 2.66
CA GLY A 175 26.73 10.97 1.49
C GLY A 175 25.71 12.10 1.67
N ILE A 176 24.52 11.77 2.17
CA ILE A 176 23.45 12.72 2.47
C ILE A 176 23.91 13.69 3.59
N ALA A 177 24.43 13.16 4.71
CA ALA A 177 24.88 13.97 5.84
C ALA A 177 25.96 14.99 5.45
N ARG A 178 26.87 14.63 4.54
CA ARG A 178 27.88 15.56 4.01
C ARG A 178 27.27 16.60 3.09
N ARG A 179 26.44 16.15 2.14
CA ARG A 179 25.89 17.04 1.09
C ARG A 179 24.98 18.12 1.66
N ARG A 180 24.14 17.80 2.65
CA ARG A 180 23.21 18.76 3.26
C ARG A 180 23.88 19.91 4.01
N VAL A 181 25.14 19.73 4.42
CA VAL A 181 25.93 20.85 5.03
C VAL A 181 26.32 21.90 4.00
N GLU A 182 26.50 21.47 2.74
CA GLU A 182 26.86 22.36 1.63
C GLU A 182 25.60 23.03 1.04
N GLU A 183 24.52 22.24 0.86
CA GLU A 183 23.30 22.67 0.20
C GLU A 183 22.12 21.81 0.66
N PRO A 184 20.94 22.39 0.95
CA PRO A 184 19.73 21.61 1.25
C PRO A 184 19.37 20.64 0.14
N ILE A 185 18.87 19.44 0.53
CA ILE A 185 18.45 18.40 -0.41
C ILE A 185 16.93 18.47 -0.55
N GLU A 186 16.46 19.24 -1.52
CA GLU A 186 15.04 19.54 -1.72
C GLU A 186 14.45 18.89 -2.96
N ARG A 187 15.29 18.27 -3.81
CA ARG A 187 14.86 17.72 -5.10
C ARG A 187 15.24 16.24 -5.25
N THR A 188 14.38 15.51 -5.94
CA THR A 188 14.58 14.08 -6.21
C THR A 188 15.86 13.81 -6.99
N GLY A 189 16.22 14.67 -7.94
CA GLY A 189 17.47 14.57 -8.70
C GLY A 189 18.72 14.67 -7.84
N GLN A 190 18.77 15.62 -6.89
CA GLN A 190 19.88 15.74 -5.94
C GLN A 190 20.06 14.43 -5.14
N LEU A 191 18.97 13.84 -4.64
CA LEU A 191 19.05 12.57 -3.92
C LEU A 191 19.54 11.44 -4.82
N VAL A 192 19.06 11.34 -6.05
CA VAL A 192 19.53 10.34 -7.04
C VAL A 192 21.03 10.45 -7.27
N ASP A 193 21.56 11.67 -7.42
CA ASP A 193 22.98 11.90 -7.65
C ASP A 193 23.82 11.53 -6.43
N ILE A 194 23.36 11.86 -5.21
CA ILE A 194 24.00 11.45 -3.96
C ILE A 194 24.06 9.92 -3.85
N VAL A 195 22.95 9.23 -4.13
CA VAL A 195 22.90 7.75 -4.11
C VAL A 195 23.92 7.17 -5.10
N LYS A 196 23.91 7.64 -6.36
CA LYS A 196 24.86 7.18 -7.38
C LYS A 196 26.31 7.45 -6.98
N ALA A 197 26.62 8.60 -6.41
CA ALA A 197 27.96 8.94 -5.95
C ALA A 197 28.44 8.10 -4.75
N SER A 198 27.49 7.64 -3.91
CA SER A 198 27.79 6.91 -2.67
C SER A 198 27.99 5.40 -2.86
N ILE A 199 27.61 4.83 -4.02
CA ILE A 199 27.70 3.39 -4.28
C ILE A 199 28.80 3.09 -5.31
N PRO A 200 29.41 1.87 -5.25
CA PRO A 200 30.40 1.45 -6.25
C PRO A 200 29.85 1.47 -7.69
N ALA A 201 30.73 1.79 -8.66
CA ALA A 201 30.33 1.86 -10.07
C ALA A 201 29.58 0.63 -10.60
N PRO A 202 29.97 -0.63 -10.30
CA PRO A 202 29.21 -1.79 -10.76
C PRO A 202 27.78 -1.84 -10.20
N ALA A 203 27.54 -1.34 -8.99
CA ALA A 203 26.21 -1.33 -8.37
C ALA A 203 25.25 -0.31 -9.01
N ARG A 204 25.77 0.66 -9.77
CA ARG A 204 24.96 1.66 -10.49
C ARG A 204 24.23 1.09 -11.70
N PHE A 205 24.75 -0.02 -12.25
CA PHE A 205 24.29 -0.68 -13.47
C PHE A 205 23.67 -2.06 -13.20
N GLY A 206 23.34 -2.37 -11.94
CA GLY A 206 22.69 -3.62 -11.55
C GLY A 206 21.21 -3.67 -11.94
N GLU A 207 20.49 -4.73 -11.49
CA GLU A 207 19.06 -4.85 -11.72
C GLU A 207 18.28 -3.70 -11.04
N GLY A 208 17.62 -2.89 -11.86
CA GLY A 208 16.79 -1.77 -11.43
C GLY A 208 17.55 -0.47 -11.13
N HIS A 209 16.81 0.59 -10.87
CA HIS A 209 17.39 1.91 -10.62
C HIS A 209 18.05 1.97 -9.22
N PRO A 210 19.28 2.48 -9.07
CA PRO A 210 20.03 2.46 -7.82
C PRO A 210 19.33 3.21 -6.66
N ALA A 211 18.56 4.25 -6.95
CA ALA A 211 17.82 4.99 -5.92
C ALA A 211 16.50 4.31 -5.50
N LYS A 212 16.03 3.26 -6.17
CA LYS A 212 14.73 2.63 -5.91
C LYS A 212 14.51 2.29 -4.43
N ARG A 213 15.52 1.68 -3.79
CA ARG A 213 15.44 1.24 -2.38
C ARG A 213 15.45 2.40 -1.40
N VAL A 214 16.21 3.46 -1.70
CA VAL A 214 16.26 4.67 -0.89
C VAL A 214 14.94 5.42 -0.95
N PHE A 215 14.35 5.56 -2.14
CA PHE A 215 13.03 6.17 -2.34
C PHE A 215 11.93 5.36 -1.62
N GLN A 216 11.96 4.03 -1.71
CA GLN A 216 11.05 3.16 -0.95
C GLN A 216 11.20 3.40 0.55
N ALA A 217 12.42 3.46 1.06
CA ALA A 217 12.67 3.66 2.49
C ALA A 217 12.14 5.00 2.99
N LEU A 218 12.41 6.08 2.26
CA LEU A 218 11.89 7.42 2.60
C LEU A 218 10.37 7.47 2.54
N ARG A 219 9.76 6.86 1.52
CA ARG A 219 8.30 6.80 1.38
C ARG A 219 7.65 6.10 2.56
N ILE A 220 8.18 4.94 2.95
CA ILE A 220 7.70 4.17 4.10
C ILE A 220 7.83 4.99 5.39
N GLU A 221 8.97 5.68 5.59
CA GLU A 221 9.22 6.49 6.76
C GLU A 221 8.30 7.70 6.83
N VAL A 222 8.17 8.46 5.74
CA VAL A 222 7.33 9.67 5.66
C VAL A 222 5.86 9.35 5.94
N ASN A 223 5.37 8.21 5.41
CA ASN A 223 3.95 7.88 5.44
C ASN A 223 3.59 6.82 6.51
N HIS A 224 4.52 6.39 7.34
CA HIS A 224 4.31 5.36 8.37
C HIS A 224 3.67 4.07 7.83
N GLU A 225 4.00 3.68 6.58
CA GLU A 225 3.27 2.65 5.83
C GLU A 225 3.22 1.30 6.55
N LEU A 226 4.35 0.83 7.10
CA LEU A 226 4.40 -0.47 7.78
C LEU A 226 3.73 -0.43 9.15
N GLU A 227 3.82 0.68 9.87
CA GLU A 227 3.12 0.88 11.15
C GLU A 227 1.61 0.88 10.94
N SER A 228 1.13 1.64 9.94
CA SER A 228 -0.29 1.65 9.55
C SER A 228 -0.75 0.25 9.16
N LEU A 229 0.07 -0.55 8.47
CA LEU A 229 -0.27 -1.92 8.11
C LEU A 229 -0.36 -2.84 9.35
N GLU A 230 0.58 -2.74 10.28
CA GLU A 230 0.58 -3.54 11.51
C GLU A 230 -0.63 -3.24 12.41
N ILE A 231 -1.14 -2.01 12.41
CA ILE A 231 -2.35 -1.59 13.13
C ILE A 231 -3.62 -1.91 12.32
N GLY A 232 -3.63 -1.61 11.04
CA GLY A 232 -4.80 -1.72 10.18
C GLY A 232 -5.25 -3.16 9.90
N LEU A 233 -4.30 -4.11 9.77
CA LEU A 233 -4.64 -5.52 9.52
C LEU A 233 -5.51 -6.14 10.63
N PRO A 234 -5.14 -6.04 11.93
CA PRO A 234 -6.00 -6.52 13.01
C PRO A 234 -7.37 -5.83 13.04
N ALA A 235 -7.42 -4.53 12.80
CA ALA A 235 -8.66 -3.77 12.78
C ALA A 235 -9.58 -4.20 11.61
N ALA A 236 -9.03 -4.34 10.41
CA ALA A 236 -9.73 -4.86 9.24
C ALA A 236 -10.31 -6.25 9.49
N PHE A 237 -9.50 -7.15 10.07
CA PHE A 237 -9.93 -8.50 10.38
C PHE A 237 -11.02 -8.54 11.47
N ALA A 238 -10.92 -7.71 12.49
CA ALA A 238 -11.92 -7.62 13.57
C ALA A 238 -13.29 -7.15 13.07
N MET A 239 -13.34 -6.33 12.01
CA MET A 239 -14.58 -5.87 11.39
C MET A 239 -15.30 -6.96 10.59
N LEU A 240 -14.62 -8.00 10.15
CA LEU A 240 -15.26 -9.03 9.33
C LEU A 240 -16.34 -9.78 10.11
N ARG A 241 -17.44 -10.08 9.46
CA ARG A 241 -18.40 -11.11 9.92
C ARG A 241 -17.79 -12.50 9.77
N PRO A 242 -18.28 -13.53 10.46
CA PRO A 242 -17.99 -14.92 10.10
C PRO A 242 -18.28 -15.16 8.61
N GLY A 243 -17.34 -15.78 7.89
CA GLY A 243 -17.38 -15.90 6.44
C GLY A 243 -16.89 -14.68 5.67
N GLY A 244 -16.61 -13.56 6.33
CA GLY A 244 -16.09 -12.33 5.70
C GLY A 244 -14.65 -12.50 5.19
N ARG A 245 -14.29 -11.76 4.16
CA ARG A 245 -13.04 -11.92 3.39
C ARG A 245 -12.18 -10.66 3.51
N LEU A 246 -10.88 -10.86 3.80
CA LEU A 246 -9.86 -9.81 3.78
C LEU A 246 -8.88 -10.08 2.65
N ALA A 247 -8.84 -9.17 1.68
CA ALA A 247 -7.88 -9.18 0.58
C ALA A 247 -6.85 -8.07 0.79
N VAL A 248 -5.57 -8.40 0.61
CA VAL A 248 -4.46 -7.45 0.72
C VAL A 248 -3.53 -7.62 -0.48
N ILE A 249 -3.32 -6.54 -1.23
CA ILE A 249 -2.31 -6.44 -2.28
C ILE A 249 -1.10 -5.73 -1.67
N SER A 250 0.07 -6.32 -1.79
CA SER A 250 1.35 -5.76 -1.36
C SER A 250 2.29 -5.63 -2.55
N PHE A 251 3.18 -4.62 -2.54
CA PHE A 251 4.09 -4.31 -3.65
C PHE A 251 5.56 -4.49 -3.31
N HIS A 252 5.89 -4.74 -2.04
CA HIS A 252 7.26 -5.07 -1.64
C HIS A 252 7.29 -6.16 -0.55
N SER A 253 8.51 -6.69 -0.33
CA SER A 253 8.76 -7.84 0.55
C SER A 253 8.37 -7.60 2.01
N LEU A 254 8.49 -6.37 2.51
CA LEU A 254 8.20 -6.05 3.91
C LEU A 254 6.70 -6.12 4.18
N GLU A 255 5.88 -5.53 3.30
CA GLU A 255 4.41 -5.63 3.38
C GLU A 255 3.96 -7.09 3.30
N ASP A 256 4.40 -7.82 2.27
CA ASP A 256 4.02 -9.23 2.07
C ASP A 256 4.38 -10.10 3.27
N ARG A 257 5.51 -9.81 3.94
CA ARG A 257 5.97 -10.51 5.15
C ARG A 257 5.02 -10.28 6.32
N ILE A 258 4.56 -9.04 6.54
CA ILE A 258 3.61 -8.67 7.60
C ILE A 258 2.28 -9.38 7.35
N VAL A 259 1.71 -9.24 6.14
CA VAL A 259 0.43 -9.86 5.75
C VAL A 259 0.48 -11.39 5.88
N LYS A 260 1.54 -12.02 5.33
CA LYS A 260 1.73 -13.47 5.40
C LYS A 260 1.80 -13.95 6.86
N ARG A 261 2.56 -13.24 7.72
CA ARG A 261 2.67 -13.59 9.14
C ARG A 261 1.33 -13.47 9.83
N PHE A 262 0.63 -12.35 9.64
CA PHE A 262 -0.67 -12.10 10.24
C PHE A 262 -1.69 -13.19 9.86
N PHE A 263 -1.86 -13.51 8.56
CA PHE A 263 -2.81 -14.55 8.14
C PHE A 263 -2.45 -15.92 8.66
N ARG A 264 -1.17 -16.29 8.66
CA ARG A 264 -0.70 -17.55 9.22
C ARG A 264 -1.01 -17.66 10.71
N ASP A 265 -0.77 -16.58 11.48
CA ASP A 265 -0.96 -16.59 12.93
C ASP A 265 -2.47 -16.65 13.30
N ARG A 266 -3.36 -16.08 12.47
CA ARG A 266 -4.83 -16.23 12.61
C ARG A 266 -5.34 -17.60 12.14
N ALA A 267 -4.73 -18.18 11.14
CA ALA A 267 -5.10 -19.51 10.65
C ALA A 267 -4.52 -20.64 11.50
N ARG A 268 -3.53 -20.33 12.36
CA ARG A 268 -2.93 -21.31 13.26
C ARG A 268 -3.84 -21.54 14.46
N GLY A 269 -4.30 -22.78 14.61
CA GLY A 269 -4.98 -23.25 15.82
C GLY A 269 -4.02 -23.43 17.00
N CYS A 270 -3.83 -24.65 17.46
CA CYS A 270 -2.98 -24.97 18.58
C CYS A 270 -1.57 -24.37 18.47
N THR A 271 -1.09 -23.77 19.57
CA THR A 271 0.28 -23.21 19.71
C THR A 271 1.12 -23.96 20.74
N CYS A 272 0.62 -25.10 21.25
CA CYS A 272 1.37 -25.96 22.14
C CYS A 272 2.64 -26.50 21.47
N PRO A 273 3.70 -26.81 22.25
CA PRO A 273 4.83 -27.56 21.75
C PRO A 273 4.39 -28.89 21.14
N PRO A 274 5.02 -29.36 20.04
CA PRO A 274 4.63 -30.61 19.36
C PRO A 274 4.72 -31.86 20.25
N GLU A 275 5.53 -31.81 21.30
CA GLU A 275 5.77 -32.91 22.22
C GLU A 275 4.64 -33.10 23.25
N LEU A 276 3.73 -32.13 23.38
CA LEU A 276 2.58 -32.26 24.28
C LEU A 276 1.52 -33.21 23.71
N PRO A 277 1.17 -34.31 24.42
CA PRO A 277 0.22 -35.29 23.91
C PRO A 277 -1.23 -34.75 23.82
N VAL A 278 -1.55 -33.71 24.57
CA VAL A 278 -2.87 -33.10 24.62
C VAL A 278 -2.76 -31.59 24.51
N CYS A 279 -3.58 -30.97 23.67
CA CYS A 279 -3.63 -29.53 23.56
C CYS A 279 -4.18 -28.88 24.84
N VAL A 280 -3.43 -27.96 25.42
CA VAL A 280 -3.81 -27.21 26.62
C VAL A 280 -4.04 -25.72 26.37
N CYS A 281 -3.76 -25.22 25.15
CA CYS A 281 -3.89 -23.78 24.85
C CYS A 281 -5.32 -23.35 24.49
N GLY A 282 -6.21 -24.31 24.13
CA GLY A 282 -7.58 -24.00 23.72
C GLY A 282 -7.73 -23.08 22.51
N LYS A 283 -6.62 -22.78 21.79
CA LYS A 283 -6.64 -21.87 20.66
C LYS A 283 -7.23 -22.55 19.43
N GLU A 284 -8.28 -21.97 18.88
CA GLU A 284 -8.87 -22.37 17.60
C GLU A 284 -8.42 -21.44 16.47
N PRO A 285 -8.41 -21.90 15.22
CA PRO A 285 -8.16 -21.04 14.07
C PRO A 285 -9.27 -19.98 13.96
N GLU A 286 -8.86 -18.74 13.73
CA GLU A 286 -9.77 -17.60 13.52
C GLU A 286 -9.96 -17.34 12.01
N ALA A 287 -9.08 -17.89 11.17
CA ALA A 287 -9.08 -17.65 9.74
C ALA A 287 -8.78 -18.90 8.92
N ARG A 288 -9.31 -18.95 7.71
CA ARG A 288 -8.91 -19.88 6.65
C ARG A 288 -8.24 -19.10 5.52
N ILE A 289 -6.99 -19.47 5.19
CA ILE A 289 -6.23 -18.83 4.11
C ILE A 289 -6.74 -19.34 2.76
N LEU A 290 -7.19 -18.44 1.88
CA LEU A 290 -7.59 -18.79 0.51
C LEU A 290 -6.39 -18.87 -0.43
N THR A 291 -5.35 -18.10 -0.18
CA THR A 291 -4.14 -18.02 -1.01
C THR A 291 -2.92 -18.55 -0.27
N SER A 292 -2.65 -19.85 -0.34
CA SER A 292 -1.43 -20.46 0.26
C SER A 292 -0.14 -19.85 -0.31
N LYS A 293 -0.11 -19.60 -1.64
CA LYS A 293 0.87 -18.77 -2.33
C LYS A 293 0.17 -17.47 -2.77
N PRO A 294 0.86 -16.33 -2.78
CA PRO A 294 0.24 -15.09 -3.24
C PRO A 294 -0.14 -15.22 -4.72
N ARG A 295 -1.32 -14.71 -5.09
CA ARG A 295 -1.65 -14.48 -6.51
C ARG A 295 -0.78 -13.35 -7.03
N ARG A 296 -0.30 -13.50 -8.24
CA ARG A 296 0.53 -12.52 -8.94
C ARG A 296 -0.12 -12.13 -10.25
N PRO A 297 0.15 -10.90 -10.75
CA PRO A 297 -0.32 -10.48 -12.06
C PRO A 297 0.13 -11.45 -13.15
N SER A 298 -0.70 -11.60 -14.17
CA SER A 298 -0.34 -12.34 -15.38
C SER A 298 0.75 -11.60 -16.16
N ALA A 299 1.47 -12.31 -17.04
CA ALA A 299 2.45 -11.69 -17.94
C ALA A 299 1.79 -10.59 -18.79
N THR A 300 0.60 -10.85 -19.32
CA THR A 300 -0.18 -9.88 -20.10
C THR A 300 -0.50 -8.61 -19.29
N GLU A 301 -0.85 -8.74 -18.02
CA GLU A 301 -1.10 -7.59 -17.15
C GLU A 301 0.17 -6.78 -16.92
N VAL A 302 1.30 -7.46 -16.67
CA VAL A 302 2.60 -6.81 -16.47
C VAL A 302 3.06 -6.08 -17.73
N ASP A 303 2.82 -6.62 -18.91
CA ASP A 303 3.15 -5.98 -20.19
C ASP A 303 2.36 -4.67 -20.38
N HIS A 304 1.09 -4.64 -19.98
CA HIS A 304 0.24 -3.43 -20.06
C HIS A 304 0.47 -2.48 -18.89
N ASN A 305 0.80 -3.01 -17.70
CA ASN A 305 1.06 -2.24 -16.49
C ASN A 305 2.32 -2.76 -15.77
N PRO A 306 3.52 -2.30 -16.14
CA PRO A 306 4.78 -2.73 -15.49
C PRO A 306 4.83 -2.51 -13.98
N ARG A 307 4.02 -1.57 -13.45
CA ARG A 307 3.91 -1.31 -11.99
C ARG A 307 3.29 -2.50 -11.24
N ALA A 308 2.50 -3.34 -11.92
CA ALA A 308 1.91 -4.54 -11.35
C ALA A 308 2.93 -5.64 -11.04
N SER A 309 4.10 -5.63 -11.67
CA SER A 309 5.09 -6.74 -11.64
C SER A 309 5.47 -7.22 -10.24
N SER A 310 5.46 -6.34 -9.24
CA SER A 310 5.79 -6.67 -7.85
C SER A 310 4.58 -7.03 -6.99
N ALA A 311 3.35 -6.89 -7.49
CA ALA A 311 2.13 -7.10 -6.75
C ALA A 311 1.96 -8.56 -6.28
N ARG A 312 1.41 -8.70 -5.07
CA ARG A 312 1.14 -9.98 -4.42
C ARG A 312 -0.17 -9.88 -3.66
N LEU A 313 -1.20 -10.55 -4.16
CA LEU A 313 -2.50 -10.62 -3.49
C LEU A 313 -2.55 -11.81 -2.54
N ARG A 314 -2.91 -11.53 -1.29
CA ARG A 314 -3.24 -12.55 -0.28
C ARG A 314 -4.66 -12.34 0.21
N VAL A 315 -5.37 -13.44 0.43
CA VAL A 315 -6.76 -13.42 0.92
C VAL A 315 -6.96 -14.47 2.01
N ALA A 316 -7.66 -14.06 3.07
CA ALA A 316 -8.12 -14.92 4.14
C ALA A 316 -9.60 -14.68 4.44
N VAL A 317 -10.29 -15.72 4.92
CA VAL A 317 -11.68 -15.70 5.37
C VAL A 317 -11.70 -15.82 6.88
N ARG A 318 -12.50 -14.99 7.55
CA ARG A 318 -12.80 -15.14 8.98
C ARG A 318 -13.72 -16.35 9.20
N ILE A 319 -13.36 -17.22 10.15
CA ILE A 319 -14.17 -18.38 10.56
C ILE A 319 -15.17 -17.95 11.61
#